data_f301f3064008e093f3d65618ce4e5f0f
#
_entry.id   f301f3064008e093f3d65618ce4e5f0f
#
_cell.length_a   1.000
_cell.length_b   1.000
_cell.length_c   1.000
_cell.angle_alpha   90.00
_cell.angle_beta   90.00
_cell.angle_gamma   90.00
#
_symmetry.space_group_name_H-M   'P 1'
#
loop_
_entity.id
_entity.type
_entity.pdbx_description
1 polymer ?
#
loop_
_entity_poly.entity_id
_entity_poly.type
_entity_poly.pdbx_seq_one_letter_code
_entity_poly.pdbx_strand_id
1 'polypeptide(L)'
;MKWTVREGKKGDMVRVHCNEQLDHYGVYVSDTEVIQFGKNPSLRIGATEADVCVLSTDINEFRNGTYPEFADMSFSEKMKRINPEKTVKLARERLGEGGYNIIHNNCEHFAYECVFGKKYSSQEEKVRALIKSTATGNKN
;
A
#
# COMPACT_ATOMS: atom_id res chain seq x y z
N MET A 1 -3.46 12.40 -7.32
CA MET A 1 -2.10 11.83 -7.33
C MET A 1 -1.90 11.06 -8.64
N LYS A 2 -0.82 11.33 -9.33
CA LYS A 2 -0.45 10.60 -10.54
C LYS A 2 0.53 9.50 -10.20
N TRP A 3 0.63 8.47 -11.04
CA TRP A 3 1.51 7.34 -10.84
C TRP A 3 2.37 7.15 -12.09
N THR A 4 3.68 7.02 -11.89
CA THR A 4 4.64 7.02 -12.99
C THR A 4 5.66 5.91 -12.81
N VAL A 5 5.98 5.22 -13.89
CA VAL A 5 7.11 4.28 -13.93
C VAL A 5 8.38 5.12 -14.02
N ARG A 6 9.16 5.12 -12.97
CA ARG A 6 10.41 5.88 -12.84
C ARG A 6 11.27 5.28 -11.74
N GLU A 7 12.44 5.85 -11.52
CA GLU A 7 13.25 5.49 -10.35
C GLU A 7 12.59 6.04 -9.08
N GLY A 8 12.65 5.25 -8.01
CA GLY A 8 12.12 5.65 -6.71
C GLY A 8 13.06 6.55 -5.95
N LYS A 9 12.48 7.34 -5.06
CA LYS A 9 13.19 8.15 -4.08
C LYS A 9 12.77 7.74 -2.68
N LYS A 10 13.70 7.82 -1.75
CA LYS A 10 13.45 7.47 -0.36
C LYS A 10 12.19 8.18 0.18
N GLY A 11 11.28 7.40 0.75
CA GLY A 11 10.02 7.92 1.27
C GLY A 11 8.90 8.01 0.25
N ASP A 12 9.11 7.58 -0.98
CA ASP A 12 8.06 7.51 -1.99
C ASP A 12 7.01 6.46 -1.63
N MET A 13 5.76 6.73 -2.01
CA MET A 13 4.74 5.70 -2.09
C MET A 13 4.91 4.97 -3.41
N VAL A 14 4.92 3.65 -3.36
CA VAL A 14 5.09 2.78 -4.53
C VAL A 14 3.91 1.81 -4.61
N ARG A 15 3.51 1.47 -5.82
CA ARG A 15 2.48 0.47 -6.05
C ARG A 15 2.81 -0.43 -7.23
N VAL A 16 2.22 -1.61 -7.22
CA VAL A 16 2.22 -2.54 -8.36
C VAL A 16 0.80 -3.04 -8.60
N HIS A 17 0.48 -3.33 -9.84
CA HIS A 17 -0.80 -3.94 -10.18
C HIS A 17 -0.71 -5.45 -9.91
N CYS A 18 -1.59 -5.96 -9.03
CA CYS A 18 -1.64 -7.39 -8.72
C CYS A 18 -2.56 -8.13 -9.69
N ASN A 19 -3.65 -7.49 -10.08
CA ASN A 19 -4.62 -7.99 -11.07
C ASN A 19 -5.41 -6.78 -11.59
N GLU A 20 -6.41 -7.02 -12.42
CA GLU A 20 -7.21 -5.95 -13.04
C GLU A 20 -7.93 -5.04 -12.04
N GLN A 21 -8.12 -5.49 -10.81
CA GLN A 21 -8.93 -4.79 -9.82
C GLN A 21 -8.17 -4.30 -8.60
N LEU A 22 -7.01 -4.88 -8.32
CA LEU A 22 -6.28 -4.62 -7.07
C LEU A 22 -4.85 -4.19 -7.32
N ASP A 23 -4.44 -3.17 -6.60
CA ASP A 23 -3.06 -2.70 -6.53
C ASP A 23 -2.47 -3.02 -5.16
N HIS A 24 -1.18 -3.25 -5.12
CA HIS A 24 -0.42 -3.45 -3.89
C HIS A 24 0.49 -2.26 -3.65
N TYR A 25 0.45 -1.71 -2.45
CA TYR A 25 1.13 -0.46 -2.08
C TYR A 25 2.23 -0.71 -1.07
N GLY A 26 3.23 0.15 -1.07
CA GLY A 26 4.30 0.12 -0.07
C GLY A 26 4.99 1.47 0.07
N VAL A 27 5.93 1.52 0.99
CA VAL A 27 6.82 2.66 1.20
C VAL A 27 8.20 2.28 0.68
N TYR A 28 8.68 3.03 -0.30
CA TYR A 28 9.99 2.80 -0.91
C TYR A 28 11.08 3.48 -0.09
N VAL A 29 12.10 2.72 0.27
CA VAL A 29 13.29 3.24 0.94
C VAL A 29 14.47 3.26 -0.03
N SER A 30 14.70 2.14 -0.69
CA SER A 30 15.74 1.94 -1.69
C SER A 30 15.38 0.69 -2.52
N ASP A 31 16.18 0.37 -3.52
CA ASP A 31 15.96 -0.85 -4.31
C ASP A 31 16.09 -2.14 -3.48
N THR A 32 16.78 -2.06 -2.35
CA THR A 32 16.94 -3.21 -1.43
C THR A 32 15.94 -3.21 -0.29
N GLU A 33 15.16 -2.15 -0.12
CA GLU A 33 14.20 -2.06 0.97
C GLU A 33 12.91 -1.37 0.54
N VAL A 34 11.82 -2.13 0.48
CA VAL A 34 10.44 -1.63 0.34
C VAL A 34 9.67 -2.18 1.54
N ILE A 35 9.04 -1.30 2.30
CA ILE A 35 8.25 -1.70 3.47
C ILE A 35 6.80 -1.77 3.06
N GLN A 36 6.17 -2.90 3.30
CA GLN A 36 4.82 -3.20 2.81
C GLN A 36 4.02 -3.97 3.86
N PHE A 37 2.72 -3.86 3.78
CA PHE A 37 1.81 -4.67 4.57
C PHE A 37 1.29 -5.79 3.67
N GLY A 38 1.89 -6.97 3.78
CA GLY A 38 1.62 -8.03 2.85
C GLY A 38 2.02 -9.41 3.36
N LYS A 39 1.99 -10.37 2.46
CA LYS A 39 2.35 -11.75 2.78
C LYS A 39 3.87 -11.93 2.78
N ASN A 40 4.38 -12.65 3.75
CA ASN A 40 5.76 -13.08 3.74
C ASN A 40 5.98 -14.00 2.52
N PRO A 41 6.95 -13.69 1.64
CA PRO A 41 7.22 -14.51 0.46
C PRO A 41 7.48 -15.99 0.76
N SER A 42 8.01 -16.33 1.95
CA SER A 42 8.25 -17.70 2.35
C SER A 42 6.98 -18.47 2.73
N LEU A 43 5.84 -17.80 2.90
CA LEU A 43 4.57 -18.38 3.33
C LEU A 43 3.52 -18.40 2.21
N ARG A 44 3.96 -18.57 0.96
CA ARG A 44 3.06 -18.47 -0.22
C ARG A 44 1.95 -19.51 -0.26
N ILE A 45 2.16 -20.70 0.31
CA ILE A 45 1.19 -21.78 0.32
C ILE A 45 0.52 -21.83 1.68
N GLY A 46 -0.82 -21.73 1.69
CA GLY A 46 -1.61 -21.80 2.91
C GLY A 46 -1.61 -20.54 3.76
N ALA A 47 -1.05 -19.43 3.25
CA ALA A 47 -1.05 -18.17 3.97
C ALA A 47 -2.47 -17.60 4.09
N THR A 48 -2.82 -17.15 5.30
CA THR A 48 -4.11 -16.51 5.61
C THR A 48 -3.88 -15.05 5.96
N GLU A 49 -4.94 -14.30 6.22
CA GLU A 49 -4.82 -12.91 6.71
C GLU A 49 -4.01 -12.81 8.00
N ALA A 50 -4.05 -13.85 8.83
CA ALA A 50 -3.26 -13.89 10.07
C ALA A 50 -1.75 -13.94 9.81
N ASP A 51 -1.33 -14.39 8.63
CA ASP A 51 0.09 -14.47 8.25
C ASP A 51 0.58 -13.19 7.58
N VAL A 52 -0.30 -12.20 7.38
CA VAL A 52 0.04 -10.94 6.75
C VAL A 52 0.54 -9.97 7.81
N CYS A 53 1.70 -9.37 7.56
CA CYS A 53 2.28 -8.38 8.46
C CYS A 53 3.03 -7.31 7.67
N VAL A 54 3.44 -6.26 8.37
CA VAL A 54 4.32 -5.25 7.79
C VAL A 54 5.72 -5.87 7.74
N LEU A 55 6.29 -5.92 6.54
CA LEU A 55 7.59 -6.53 6.30
C LEU A 55 8.40 -5.74 5.29
N SER A 56 9.71 -6.01 5.26
CA SER A 56 10.63 -5.40 4.32
C SER A 56 11.03 -6.42 3.26
N THR A 57 10.99 -6.03 2.01
CA THR A 57 11.44 -6.83 0.86
C THR A 57 12.30 -5.95 -0.04
N ASP A 58 13.03 -6.54 -0.98
CA ASP A 58 13.64 -5.74 -2.04
C ASP A 58 12.58 -5.39 -3.11
N ILE A 59 12.94 -4.48 -4.00
CA ILE A 59 12.01 -4.01 -5.05
C ILE A 59 11.59 -5.13 -6.00
N ASN A 60 12.46 -6.10 -6.25
CA ASN A 60 12.17 -7.21 -7.15
C ASN A 60 11.11 -8.15 -6.55
N GLU A 61 11.18 -8.41 -5.27
CA GLU A 61 10.14 -9.19 -4.58
C GLU A 61 8.82 -8.42 -4.53
N PHE A 62 8.88 -7.12 -4.23
CA PHE A 62 7.69 -6.27 -4.17
C PHE A 62 6.97 -6.23 -5.51
N ARG A 63 7.71 -5.98 -6.59
CA ARG A 63 7.10 -5.81 -7.92
C ARG A 63 6.55 -7.10 -8.53
N ASN A 64 7.04 -8.26 -8.09
CA ASN A 64 6.54 -9.58 -8.51
C ASN A 64 6.34 -9.70 -10.03
N GLY A 65 7.37 -9.32 -10.80
CA GLY A 65 7.36 -9.42 -12.28
C GLY A 65 6.61 -8.31 -13.01
N THR A 66 6.04 -7.33 -12.30
CA THR A 66 5.38 -6.17 -12.91
C THR A 66 6.26 -4.93 -12.80
N TYR A 67 5.80 -3.82 -13.38
CA TYR A 67 6.51 -2.54 -13.26
C TYR A 67 6.00 -1.77 -12.06
N PRO A 68 6.90 -1.37 -11.13
CA PRO A 68 6.47 -0.52 -10.02
C PRO A 68 6.19 0.90 -10.51
N GLU A 69 5.13 1.48 -9.98
CA GLU A 69 4.78 2.86 -10.22
C GLU A 69 4.99 3.66 -8.94
N PHE A 70 5.53 4.86 -9.08
CA PHE A 70 5.79 5.77 -7.97
C PHE A 70 4.83 6.95 -8.01
N ALA A 71 4.40 7.38 -6.85
CA ALA A 71 3.48 8.51 -6.74
C ALA A 71 4.18 9.82 -7.13
N ASP A 72 3.59 10.51 -8.11
CA ASP A 72 3.97 11.88 -8.46
C ASP A 72 2.94 12.81 -7.85
N MET A 73 3.35 13.52 -6.81
CA MET A 73 2.47 14.37 -6.04
C MET A 73 2.36 15.77 -6.64
N SER A 74 1.15 16.32 -6.62
CA SER A 74 0.92 17.73 -6.90
C SER A 74 1.58 18.57 -5.81
N PHE A 75 1.68 19.88 -6.04
CA PHE A 75 2.20 20.81 -5.04
C PHE A 75 1.40 20.72 -3.73
N SER A 76 0.07 20.68 -3.82
CA SER A 76 -0.81 20.55 -2.67
C SER A 76 -0.54 19.26 -1.88
N GLU A 77 -0.37 18.15 -2.58
CA GLU A 77 -0.06 16.86 -1.95
C GLU A 77 1.32 16.87 -1.28
N LYS A 78 2.32 17.47 -1.94
CA LYS A 78 3.67 17.63 -1.36
C LYS A 78 3.65 18.44 -0.07
N MET A 79 2.78 19.45 0.00
CA MET A 79 2.63 20.27 1.20
C MET A 79 1.98 19.50 2.34
N LYS A 80 1.14 18.53 2.03
CA LYS A 80 0.42 17.73 3.04
C LYS A 80 1.18 16.49 3.50
N ARG A 81 2.15 16.02 2.72
CA ARG A 81 2.84 14.80 3.05
C ARG A 81 3.80 15.00 4.21
N ILE A 82 4.00 13.93 4.97
CA ILE A 82 5.02 13.85 5.99
C ILE A 82 6.40 13.86 5.31
N ASN A 83 7.39 14.46 5.97
CA ASN A 83 8.76 14.47 5.48
C ASN A 83 9.20 13.04 5.12
N PRO A 84 9.88 12.82 3.96
CA PRO A 84 10.28 11.47 3.53
C PRO A 84 11.07 10.67 4.54
N GLU A 85 11.99 11.29 5.27
CA GLU A 85 12.77 10.61 6.33
C GLU A 85 11.85 10.12 7.45
N LYS A 86 10.87 10.92 7.84
CA LYS A 86 9.91 10.56 8.87
C LYS A 86 8.97 9.46 8.37
N THR A 87 8.57 9.50 7.10
CA THR A 87 7.77 8.44 6.47
C THR A 87 8.47 7.09 6.61
N VAL A 88 9.76 7.03 6.28
CA VAL A 88 10.56 5.80 6.41
C VAL A 88 10.63 5.35 7.85
N LYS A 89 10.86 6.28 8.77
CA LYS A 89 10.90 5.98 10.21
C LYS A 89 9.59 5.37 10.69
N LEU A 90 8.45 5.98 10.33
CA LEU A 90 7.13 5.48 10.69
C LEU A 90 6.89 4.08 10.14
N ALA A 91 7.27 3.85 8.88
CA ALA A 91 7.13 2.53 8.27
C ALA A 91 7.97 1.47 8.99
N ARG A 92 9.22 1.80 9.32
CA ARG A 92 10.11 0.89 10.04
C ARG A 92 9.61 0.57 11.45
N GLU A 93 9.02 1.52 12.13
CA GLU A 93 8.45 1.32 13.47
C GLU A 93 7.30 0.32 13.45
N ARG A 94 6.66 0.13 12.32
CA ARG A 94 5.52 -0.80 12.16
C ARG A 94 5.92 -2.19 11.67
N LEU A 95 7.20 -2.44 11.41
CA LEU A 95 7.66 -3.77 10.98
C LEU A 95 7.20 -4.84 11.96
N GLY A 96 6.61 -5.91 11.45
CA GLY A 96 6.05 -7.02 12.24
C GLY A 96 4.61 -6.82 12.68
N GLU A 97 4.02 -5.64 12.48
CA GLU A 97 2.63 -5.37 12.83
C GLU A 97 1.68 -6.22 11.99
N GLY A 98 0.73 -6.88 12.65
CA GLY A 98 -0.30 -7.70 12.03
C GLY A 98 -1.65 -6.96 11.95
N GLY A 99 -2.72 -7.75 11.94
CA GLY A 99 -4.08 -7.19 11.93
C GLY A 99 -4.55 -6.75 10.55
N TYR A 100 -4.01 -7.34 9.49
CA TYR A 100 -4.44 -7.04 8.12
C TYR A 100 -5.94 -7.29 7.96
N ASN A 101 -6.62 -6.35 7.33
CA ASN A 101 -8.03 -6.47 6.95
C ASN A 101 -8.23 -5.73 5.64
N ILE A 102 -8.75 -6.39 4.63
CA ILE A 102 -8.90 -5.82 3.29
C ILE A 102 -9.77 -4.55 3.27
N ILE A 103 -10.69 -4.42 4.22
CA ILE A 103 -11.58 -3.26 4.32
C ILE A 103 -10.99 -2.18 5.23
N HIS A 104 -10.53 -2.54 6.43
CA HIS A 104 -10.21 -1.57 7.48
C HIS A 104 -8.73 -1.33 7.70
N ASN A 105 -7.85 -2.22 7.26
CA ASN A 105 -6.43 -2.10 7.52
C ASN A 105 -5.63 -2.86 6.45
N ASN A 106 -5.58 -2.31 5.25
CA ASN A 106 -4.91 -2.93 4.10
C ASN A 106 -3.58 -2.24 3.77
N CYS A 107 -2.93 -2.73 2.71
CA CYS A 107 -1.63 -2.21 2.27
C CYS A 107 -1.68 -0.72 1.88
N GLU A 108 -2.78 -0.28 1.30
CA GLU A 108 -2.96 1.12 0.93
C GLU A 108 -3.13 2.01 2.16
N HIS A 109 -3.90 1.58 3.15
CA HIS A 109 -4.01 2.25 4.46
C HIS A 109 -2.64 2.45 5.09
N PHE A 110 -1.83 1.40 5.10
CA PHE A 110 -0.48 1.46 5.65
C PHE A 110 0.37 2.51 4.95
N ALA A 111 0.42 2.47 3.61
CA ALA A 111 1.24 3.39 2.83
C ALA A 111 0.78 4.85 3.02
N TYR A 112 -0.52 5.11 2.94
CA TYR A 112 -1.07 6.44 3.15
C TYR A 112 -0.81 6.99 4.56
N GLU A 113 -0.94 6.15 5.56
CA GLU A 113 -0.67 6.55 6.94
C GLU A 113 0.79 6.94 7.14
N CYS A 114 1.73 6.21 6.56
CA CYS A 114 3.15 6.53 6.65
C CYS A 114 3.52 7.79 5.86
N VAL A 115 2.84 8.06 4.74
CA VAL A 115 3.14 9.19 3.85
C VAL A 115 2.37 10.45 4.24
N PHE A 116 1.12 10.34 4.64
CA PHE A 116 0.24 11.49 4.91
C PHE A 116 -0.26 11.58 6.35
N GLY A 117 -0.01 10.56 7.18
CA GLY A 117 -0.51 10.53 8.55
C GLY A 117 -1.99 10.24 8.66
N LYS A 118 -2.65 9.85 7.58
CA LYS A 118 -4.08 9.57 7.54
C LYS A 118 -4.35 8.21 6.91
N LYS A 119 -5.26 7.45 7.49
CA LYS A 119 -5.73 6.21 6.88
C LYS A 119 -6.66 6.52 5.72
N TYR A 120 -6.27 6.09 4.52
CA TYR A 120 -7.08 6.18 3.32
C TYR A 120 -6.89 4.92 2.49
N SER A 121 -7.95 4.46 1.81
CA SER A 121 -7.86 3.38 0.85
C SER A 121 -8.95 3.50 -0.20
N SER A 122 -8.55 3.58 -1.46
CA SER A 122 -9.46 3.50 -2.60
C SER A 122 -10.09 2.11 -2.68
N GLN A 123 -9.39 1.08 -2.23
CA GLN A 123 -9.92 -0.29 -2.18
C GLN A 123 -11.07 -0.38 -1.19
N GLU A 124 -10.93 0.24 -0.01
CA GLU A 124 -12.00 0.30 0.98
C GLU A 124 -13.23 1.00 0.39
N GLU A 125 -13.03 2.13 -0.28
CA GLU A 125 -14.12 2.87 -0.93
C GLU A 125 -14.84 2.03 -1.98
N LYS A 126 -14.08 1.29 -2.81
CA LYS A 126 -14.65 0.40 -3.82
C LYS A 126 -15.49 -0.72 -3.21
N VAL A 127 -14.99 -1.34 -2.14
CA VAL A 127 -15.71 -2.41 -1.43
C VAL A 127 -16.97 -1.86 -0.78
N ARG A 128 -16.89 -0.71 -0.11
CA ARG A 128 -18.06 -0.06 0.50
C ARG A 128 -19.10 0.33 -0.54
N ALA A 129 -18.67 0.87 -1.68
CA ALA A 129 -19.58 1.23 -2.76
C ALA A 129 -20.27 0.00 -3.33
N LEU A 130 -19.57 -1.12 -3.49
CA LEU A 130 -20.13 -2.38 -3.96
C LEU A 130 -21.16 -2.93 -2.98
N ILE A 131 -20.86 -2.93 -1.68
CA ILE A 131 -21.80 -3.36 -0.63
C ILE A 131 -23.05 -2.49 -0.65
N LYS A 132 -22.88 -1.17 -0.70
CA LYS A 132 -23.98 -0.20 -0.75
C LYS A 132 -24.85 -0.42 -1.99
N SER A 133 -24.23 -0.61 -3.16
CA SER A 133 -24.94 -0.88 -4.42
C SER A 133 -25.77 -2.16 -4.30
N THR A 134 -25.19 -3.23 -3.75
CA THR A 134 -25.90 -4.50 -3.53
C THR A 134 -27.05 -4.35 -2.56
N ALA A 135 -26.85 -3.60 -1.48
CA ALA A 135 -27.91 -3.37 -0.46
C ALA A 135 -29.06 -2.51 -1.00
N THR A 136 -28.78 -1.57 -1.91
CA THR A 136 -29.79 -0.66 -2.45
C THR A 136 -30.37 -1.12 -3.79
N GLY A 137 -29.68 -2.00 -4.51
CA GLY A 137 -30.06 -2.47 -5.83
C GLY A 137 -31.39 -3.22 -5.89
N ASN A 138 -31.88 -3.73 -4.78
CA ASN A 138 -33.14 -4.47 -4.66
C ASN A 138 -34.32 -3.60 -4.25
N LYS A 139 -34.16 -2.29 -4.15
CA LYS A 139 -35.22 -1.37 -3.72
C LYS A 139 -36.00 -0.74 -4.87
N ASN A 140 -35.66 -1.09 -6.07
CA ASN A 140 -36.36 -0.58 -7.26
C ASN A 140 -37.36 -1.59 -7.82
#